data_ea8688e650f37776f7cb8b8903169d40
#
_entry.id   ea8688e650f37776f7cb8b8903169d40
#
_cell.length_a   1.000
_cell.length_b   1.000
_cell.length_c   1.000
_cell.angle_alpha   90.00
_cell.angle_beta   90.00
_cell.angle_gamma   90.00
#
_symmetry.space_group_name_H-M   'P 1'
#
loop_
_entity.id
_entity.type
_entity.pdbx_description
1 polymer ?
#
loop_
_entity_poly.entity_id
_entity_poly.type
_entity_poly.pdbx_seq_one_letter_code
_entity_poly.pdbx_strand_id
1 'polypeptide(L)'
;MFQKLDDLLMRYEDLTAELNNPSVVENQTRFRKLMKEQSDLTPLVDAYKEYKACQQTVADSLEMLDTESDEELREMAKEELNEAKARIEELEHTMKILLLPKDPNDDKNVIVEIRAGAGGDEAALFAAELFRMYTHYVETKRWKVEVINADETGIGGMKEVEFMRSEEHTSELQ
;
A
#
# COMPACT_ATOMS: atom_id res chain seq x y z
N MET A 1 -15.71 9.70 -11.48
CA MET A 1 -14.96 9.09 -10.37
C MET A 1 -15.86 8.21 -9.52
N PHE A 2 -16.92 8.72 -8.91
CA PHE A 2 -17.75 7.99 -7.94
C PHE A 2 -18.44 6.74 -8.52
N GLN A 3 -18.98 6.78 -9.73
CA GLN A 3 -19.57 5.60 -10.38
C GLN A 3 -18.55 4.44 -10.49
N LYS A 4 -17.29 4.75 -10.82
CA LYS A 4 -16.21 3.75 -10.83
C LYS A 4 -15.91 3.20 -9.44
N LEU A 5 -16.00 4.03 -8.40
CA LEU A 5 -15.81 3.60 -7.00
C LEU A 5 -16.95 2.69 -6.52
N ASP A 6 -18.19 2.97 -6.93
CA ASP A 6 -19.32 2.08 -6.64
C ASP A 6 -19.16 0.71 -7.32
N ASP A 7 -18.71 0.68 -8.59
CA ASP A 7 -18.43 -0.55 -9.32
C ASP A 7 -17.32 -1.37 -8.64
N LEU A 8 -16.27 -0.69 -8.14
CA LEU A 8 -15.16 -1.33 -7.42
C LEU A 8 -15.59 -1.86 -6.04
N LEU A 9 -16.49 -1.16 -5.35
CA LEU A 9 -17.06 -1.62 -4.10
C LEU A 9 -17.88 -2.89 -4.32
N MET A 10 -18.75 -2.93 -5.33
CA MET A 10 -19.51 -4.13 -5.69
C MET A 10 -18.57 -5.29 -6.05
N ARG A 11 -17.52 -5.02 -6.83
CA ARG A 11 -16.52 -6.04 -7.16
C ARG A 11 -15.83 -6.60 -5.92
N TYR A 12 -15.50 -5.75 -4.95
CA TYR A 12 -14.90 -6.16 -3.68
C TYR A 12 -15.84 -7.07 -2.87
N GLU A 13 -17.13 -6.75 -2.84
CA GLU A 13 -18.16 -7.58 -2.18
C GLU A 13 -18.30 -8.93 -2.87
N ASP A 14 -18.31 -8.97 -4.21
CA ASP A 14 -18.33 -10.21 -4.99
C ASP A 14 -17.09 -11.07 -4.70
N LEU A 15 -15.89 -10.46 -4.66
CA LEU A 15 -14.65 -11.15 -4.32
C LEU A 15 -14.71 -11.76 -2.91
N THR A 16 -15.28 -11.03 -1.95
CA THR A 16 -15.45 -11.52 -0.58
C THR A 16 -16.40 -12.73 -0.54
N ALA A 17 -17.48 -12.67 -1.31
CA ALA A 17 -18.41 -13.80 -1.43
C ALA A 17 -17.77 -15.00 -2.15
N GLU A 18 -17.02 -14.78 -3.24
CA GLU A 18 -16.30 -15.84 -3.94
C GLU A 18 -15.25 -16.53 -3.06
N LEU A 19 -14.48 -15.77 -2.28
CA LEU A 19 -13.45 -16.32 -1.38
C LEU A 19 -14.03 -17.17 -0.26
N ASN A 20 -15.28 -16.94 0.13
CA ASN A 20 -15.99 -17.77 1.11
C ASN A 20 -16.57 -19.08 0.51
N ASN A 21 -16.46 -19.27 -0.81
CA ASN A 21 -16.96 -20.47 -1.46
C ASN A 21 -15.96 -21.62 -1.33
N PRO A 22 -16.34 -22.78 -0.76
CA PRO A 22 -15.46 -23.94 -0.59
C PRO A 22 -14.76 -24.40 -1.88
N SER A 23 -15.46 -24.34 -3.03
CA SER A 23 -14.89 -24.71 -4.33
C SER A 23 -13.74 -23.83 -4.79
N VAL A 24 -13.71 -22.58 -4.33
CA VAL A 24 -12.62 -21.64 -4.63
C VAL A 24 -11.42 -21.92 -3.73
N VAL A 25 -11.66 -22.25 -2.46
CA VAL A 25 -10.62 -22.60 -1.49
C VAL A 25 -9.84 -23.84 -1.92
N GLU A 26 -10.50 -24.81 -2.53
CA GLU A 26 -9.87 -26.03 -3.07
C GLU A 26 -8.92 -25.73 -4.27
N ASN A 27 -9.16 -24.65 -5.00
CA ASN A 27 -8.32 -24.24 -6.12
C ASN A 27 -7.33 -23.14 -5.70
N GLN A 28 -6.16 -23.54 -5.21
CA GLN A 28 -5.13 -22.64 -4.70
C GLN A 28 -4.74 -21.51 -5.68
N THR A 29 -4.67 -21.79 -6.98
CA THR A 29 -4.29 -20.78 -7.98
C THR A 29 -5.35 -19.71 -8.11
N ARG A 30 -6.65 -20.13 -8.17
CA ARG A 30 -7.77 -19.19 -8.22
C ARG A 30 -7.89 -18.41 -6.91
N PHE A 31 -7.76 -19.09 -5.78
CA PHE A 31 -7.82 -18.49 -4.45
C PHE A 31 -6.77 -17.39 -4.29
N ARG A 32 -5.51 -17.66 -4.63
CA ARG A 32 -4.42 -16.64 -4.57
C ARG A 32 -4.70 -15.44 -5.45
N LYS A 33 -5.22 -15.67 -6.65
CA LYS A 33 -5.55 -14.57 -7.58
C LYS A 33 -6.65 -13.66 -7.01
N LEU A 34 -7.71 -14.25 -6.48
CA LEU A 34 -8.83 -13.51 -5.88
C LEU A 34 -8.39 -12.77 -4.59
N MET A 35 -7.58 -13.41 -3.75
CA MET A 35 -7.01 -12.80 -2.56
C MET A 35 -6.13 -11.58 -2.91
N LYS A 36 -5.30 -11.69 -3.95
CA LYS A 36 -4.48 -10.58 -4.41
C LYS A 36 -5.36 -9.43 -4.92
N GLU A 37 -6.36 -9.72 -5.76
CA GLU A 37 -7.30 -8.72 -6.26
C GLU A 37 -8.04 -8.01 -5.10
N GLN A 38 -8.51 -8.76 -4.11
CA GLN A 38 -9.16 -8.20 -2.92
C GLN A 38 -8.20 -7.30 -2.13
N SER A 39 -6.98 -7.79 -1.86
CA SER A 39 -5.96 -7.02 -1.14
C SER A 39 -5.61 -5.70 -1.85
N ASP A 40 -5.53 -5.73 -3.18
CA ASP A 40 -5.25 -4.54 -3.99
C ASP A 40 -6.38 -3.51 -3.94
N LEU A 41 -7.63 -3.95 -3.81
CA LEU A 41 -8.80 -3.07 -3.72
C LEU A 41 -9.08 -2.57 -2.31
N THR A 42 -8.64 -3.29 -1.27
CA THR A 42 -8.95 -2.98 0.14
C THR A 42 -8.68 -1.53 0.52
N PRO A 43 -7.50 -0.94 0.26
CA PRO A 43 -7.23 0.44 0.67
C PRO A 43 -8.17 1.46 0.04
N LEU A 44 -8.54 1.25 -1.22
CA LEU A 44 -9.47 2.12 -1.94
C LEU A 44 -10.91 1.97 -1.43
N VAL A 45 -11.34 0.75 -1.19
CA VAL A 45 -12.68 0.44 -0.68
C VAL A 45 -12.86 0.98 0.74
N ASP A 46 -11.85 0.85 1.60
CA ASP A 46 -11.88 1.37 2.96
C ASP A 46 -11.98 2.90 2.95
N ALA A 47 -11.14 3.57 2.15
CA ALA A 47 -11.22 5.03 1.98
C ALA A 47 -12.59 5.47 1.43
N TYR A 48 -13.18 4.72 0.51
CA TYR A 48 -14.49 5.05 -0.04
C TYR A 48 -15.65 4.81 0.94
N LYS A 49 -15.58 3.77 1.75
CA LYS A 49 -16.55 3.52 2.83
C LYS A 49 -16.51 4.63 3.87
N GLU A 50 -15.30 5.03 4.28
CA GLU A 50 -15.11 6.15 5.20
C GLU A 50 -15.63 7.47 4.60
N TYR A 51 -15.36 7.72 3.32
CA TYR A 51 -15.90 8.87 2.59
C TYR A 51 -17.44 8.93 2.65
N LYS A 52 -18.11 7.79 2.38
CA LYS A 52 -19.58 7.71 2.47
C LYS A 52 -20.07 7.94 3.90
N ALA A 53 -19.37 7.42 4.91
CA ALA A 53 -19.71 7.67 6.31
C ALA A 53 -19.57 9.15 6.66
N CYS A 54 -18.49 9.82 6.26
CA CYS A 54 -18.33 11.26 6.46
C CYS A 54 -19.40 12.08 5.74
N GLN A 55 -19.82 11.68 4.53
CA GLN A 55 -20.94 12.32 3.83
C GLN A 55 -22.26 12.20 4.61
N GLN A 56 -22.51 11.03 5.21
CA GLN A 56 -23.69 10.85 6.07
C GLN A 56 -23.60 11.73 7.32
N THR A 57 -22.43 11.77 7.98
CA THR A 57 -22.21 12.68 9.14
C THR A 57 -22.47 14.14 8.77
N VAL A 58 -22.04 14.59 7.59
CA VAL A 58 -22.34 15.95 7.11
C VAL A 58 -23.84 16.18 6.97
N ALA A 59 -24.58 15.21 6.41
CA ALA A 59 -26.03 15.33 6.25
C ALA A 59 -26.74 15.36 7.60
N ASP A 60 -26.39 14.47 8.51
CA ASP A 60 -26.97 14.35 9.85
C ASP A 60 -26.68 15.60 10.70
N SER A 61 -25.44 16.11 10.66
CA SER A 61 -25.07 17.34 11.39
C SER A 61 -25.80 18.57 10.85
N LEU A 62 -26.04 18.66 9.54
CA LEU A 62 -26.82 19.75 8.94
C LEU A 62 -28.30 19.67 9.36
N GLU A 63 -28.89 18.47 9.37
CA GLU A 63 -30.26 18.26 9.84
C GLU A 63 -30.40 18.62 11.34
N MET A 64 -29.42 18.24 12.16
CA MET A 64 -29.38 18.59 13.58
C MET A 64 -29.29 20.11 13.77
N LEU A 65 -28.48 20.81 12.99
CA LEU A 65 -28.37 22.26 13.04
C LEU A 65 -29.66 22.98 12.65
N ASP A 66 -30.51 22.38 11.82
CA ASP A 66 -31.79 22.95 11.39
C ASP A 66 -32.91 22.67 12.40
N THR A 67 -32.88 21.53 13.10
CA THR A 67 -33.97 21.07 13.95
C THR A 67 -33.75 21.29 15.43
N GLU A 68 -32.47 21.29 15.87
CA GLU A 68 -32.14 21.40 17.30
C GLU A 68 -32.09 22.85 17.77
N SER A 69 -32.65 23.10 18.95
CA SER A 69 -32.65 24.41 19.61
C SER A 69 -31.66 24.53 20.77
N ASP A 70 -31.14 23.41 21.26
CA ASP A 70 -30.11 23.37 22.29
C ASP A 70 -28.77 23.85 21.74
N GLU A 71 -28.17 24.86 22.37
CA GLU A 71 -26.97 25.51 21.89
C GLU A 71 -25.74 24.61 22.01
N GLU A 72 -25.67 23.75 23.04
CA GLU A 72 -24.56 22.81 23.24
C GLU A 72 -24.58 21.72 22.17
N LEU A 73 -25.73 21.15 21.87
CA LEU A 73 -25.89 20.17 20.78
C LEU A 73 -25.59 20.77 19.41
N ARG A 74 -26.00 22.01 19.19
CA ARG A 74 -25.67 22.73 17.94
C ARG A 74 -24.17 22.97 17.77
N GLU A 75 -23.46 23.27 18.85
CA GLU A 75 -22.00 23.47 18.79
C GLU A 75 -21.29 22.16 18.50
N MET A 76 -21.69 21.05 19.14
CA MET A 76 -21.19 19.71 18.80
C MET A 76 -21.42 19.36 17.32
N ALA A 77 -22.63 19.61 16.81
CA ALA A 77 -22.94 19.36 15.39
C ALA A 77 -22.09 20.20 14.43
N LYS A 78 -21.71 21.44 14.80
CA LYS A 78 -20.80 22.27 14.01
C LYS A 78 -19.37 21.71 13.99
N GLU A 79 -18.88 21.23 15.14
CA GLU A 79 -17.57 20.60 15.23
C GLU A 79 -17.51 19.33 14.36
N GLU A 80 -18.48 18.43 14.52
CA GLU A 80 -18.57 17.21 13.69
C GLU A 80 -18.66 17.52 12.20
N LEU A 81 -19.46 18.53 11.83
CA LEU A 81 -19.60 18.98 10.45
C LEU A 81 -18.26 19.44 9.86
N ASN A 82 -17.49 20.21 10.62
CA ASN A 82 -16.19 20.72 10.17
C ASN A 82 -15.16 19.60 10.05
N GLU A 83 -15.11 18.69 11.01
CA GLU A 83 -14.21 17.52 10.97
C GLU A 83 -14.55 16.61 9.79
N ALA A 84 -15.84 16.30 9.61
CA ALA A 84 -16.27 15.46 8.50
C ALA A 84 -15.96 16.08 7.13
N LYS A 85 -16.11 17.40 6.96
CA LYS A 85 -15.74 18.10 5.72
C LYS A 85 -14.25 18.06 5.44
N ALA A 86 -13.42 18.33 6.45
CA ALA A 86 -11.97 18.24 6.30
C ALA A 86 -11.54 16.81 5.93
N ARG A 87 -12.14 15.81 6.57
CA ARG A 87 -11.86 14.41 6.28
C ARG A 87 -12.27 13.99 4.87
N ILE A 88 -13.39 14.49 4.37
CA ILE A 88 -13.83 14.28 2.99
C ILE A 88 -12.78 14.77 1.99
N GLU A 89 -12.20 15.95 2.18
CA GLU A 89 -11.17 16.51 1.30
C GLU A 89 -9.90 15.63 1.27
N GLU A 90 -9.46 15.16 2.44
CA GLU A 90 -8.31 14.24 2.57
C GLU A 90 -8.58 12.91 1.85
N LEU A 91 -9.78 12.34 2.07
CA LEU A 91 -10.18 11.07 1.46
C LEU A 91 -10.30 11.18 -0.06
N GLU A 92 -10.82 12.29 -0.58
CA GLU A 92 -10.86 12.53 -2.03
C GLU A 92 -9.46 12.57 -2.64
N HIS A 93 -8.50 13.19 -1.96
CA HIS A 93 -7.12 13.21 -2.41
C HIS A 93 -6.50 11.80 -2.39
N THR A 94 -6.70 11.07 -1.29
CA THR A 94 -6.22 9.70 -1.12
C THR A 94 -6.80 8.76 -2.18
N MET A 95 -8.11 8.82 -2.42
CA MET A 95 -8.76 8.01 -3.45
C MET A 95 -8.27 8.33 -4.86
N LYS A 96 -7.97 9.60 -5.16
CA LYS A 96 -7.37 9.98 -6.46
C LYS A 96 -6.01 9.33 -6.66
N ILE A 97 -5.18 9.28 -5.61
CA ILE A 97 -3.87 8.61 -5.66
C ILE A 97 -4.04 7.10 -5.84
N LEU A 98 -4.93 6.48 -5.07
CA LEU A 98 -5.19 5.03 -5.13
C LEU A 98 -5.81 4.57 -6.45
N LEU A 99 -6.46 5.47 -7.19
CA LEU A 99 -7.00 5.20 -8.53
C LEU A 99 -5.97 5.32 -9.66
N LEU A 100 -4.75 5.79 -9.37
CA LEU A 100 -3.69 5.82 -10.37
C LEU A 100 -3.31 4.38 -10.77
N PRO A 101 -3.01 4.14 -12.06
CA PRO A 101 -2.54 2.84 -12.48
C PRO A 101 -1.27 2.47 -11.72
N LYS A 102 -1.26 1.30 -11.08
CA LYS A 102 -0.03 0.74 -10.51
C LYS A 102 0.94 0.37 -11.64
N ASP A 103 2.22 0.61 -11.45
CA ASP A 103 3.23 0.10 -12.37
C ASP A 103 3.20 -1.44 -12.32
N PRO A 104 3.07 -2.15 -13.47
CA PRO A 104 3.07 -3.61 -13.49
C PRO A 104 4.41 -4.21 -13.03
N ASN A 105 5.43 -3.39 -12.83
CA ASN A 105 6.73 -3.81 -12.31
C ASN A 105 6.84 -3.66 -10.78
N ASP A 106 5.91 -2.95 -10.12
CA ASP A 106 5.97 -2.74 -8.67
C ASP A 106 5.96 -4.06 -7.88
N ASP A 107 5.27 -5.08 -8.39
CA ASP A 107 5.17 -6.41 -7.79
C ASP A 107 6.33 -7.36 -8.16
N LYS A 108 7.29 -6.92 -8.99
CA LYS A 108 8.37 -7.78 -9.47
C LYS A 108 9.57 -7.72 -8.54
N ASN A 109 10.24 -8.85 -8.42
CA ASN A 109 11.56 -8.88 -7.82
C ASN A 109 12.53 -8.05 -8.68
N VAL A 110 13.38 -7.29 -8.01
CA VAL A 110 14.37 -6.43 -8.67
C VAL A 110 15.76 -6.94 -8.37
N ILE A 111 16.56 -7.10 -9.41
CA ILE A 111 18.00 -7.36 -9.27
C ILE A 111 18.71 -6.00 -9.30
N VAL A 112 19.48 -5.74 -8.27
CA VAL A 112 20.33 -4.55 -8.15
C VAL A 112 21.78 -4.98 -8.28
N GLU A 113 22.49 -4.33 -9.17
CA GLU A 113 23.91 -4.53 -9.39
C GLU A 113 24.67 -3.26 -9.04
N ILE A 114 25.67 -3.38 -8.19
CA ILE A 114 26.57 -2.28 -7.81
C ILE A 114 27.98 -2.67 -8.21
N ARG A 115 28.61 -1.88 -9.06
CA ARG A 115 30.01 -2.08 -9.49
C ARG A 115 30.87 -0.90 -9.07
N ALA A 116 32.01 -1.19 -8.47
CA ALA A 116 33.03 -0.20 -8.24
C ALA A 116 33.59 0.28 -9.60
N GLY A 117 33.56 1.59 -9.83
CA GLY A 117 34.09 2.20 -11.03
C GLY A 117 35.59 2.45 -10.94
N ALA A 118 36.09 3.43 -11.70
CA ALA A 118 37.46 3.93 -11.58
C ALA A 118 37.69 4.56 -10.20
N GLY A 119 38.65 4.06 -9.42
CA GLY A 119 38.95 4.57 -8.08
C GLY A 119 39.60 3.54 -7.14
N GLY A 120 39.80 2.32 -7.60
CA GLY A 120 40.47 1.27 -6.81
C GLY A 120 39.73 0.99 -5.49
N ASP A 121 40.51 0.97 -4.40
CA ASP A 121 40.00 0.63 -3.07
C ASP A 121 38.91 1.59 -2.55
N GLU A 122 39.01 2.88 -2.85
CA GLU A 122 38.02 3.88 -2.45
C GLU A 122 36.66 3.64 -3.12
N ALA A 123 36.69 3.30 -4.42
CA ALA A 123 35.47 2.96 -5.15
C ALA A 123 34.84 1.65 -4.61
N ALA A 124 35.67 0.67 -4.25
CA ALA A 124 35.19 -0.58 -3.67
C ALA A 124 34.56 -0.37 -2.27
N LEU A 125 35.14 0.49 -1.43
CA LEU A 125 34.57 0.85 -0.14
C LEU A 125 33.25 1.59 -0.32
N PHE A 126 33.15 2.52 -1.28
CA PHE A 126 31.91 3.22 -1.58
C PHE A 126 30.80 2.27 -2.08
N ALA A 127 31.16 1.29 -2.92
CA ALA A 127 30.20 0.26 -3.37
C ALA A 127 29.64 -0.56 -2.18
N ALA A 128 30.48 -0.90 -1.20
CA ALA A 128 30.06 -1.57 0.02
C ALA A 128 29.12 -0.69 0.88
N GLU A 129 29.37 0.63 0.95
CA GLU A 129 28.48 1.56 1.65
C GLU A 129 27.11 1.69 0.94
N LEU A 130 27.10 1.73 -0.40
CA LEU A 130 25.84 1.72 -1.15
C LEU A 130 25.06 0.43 -0.93
N PHE A 131 25.72 -0.73 -0.94
CA PHE A 131 25.07 -2.00 -0.64
C PHE A 131 24.45 -1.99 0.75
N ARG A 132 25.17 -1.50 1.76
CA ARG A 132 24.67 -1.37 3.15
C ARG A 132 23.47 -0.44 3.21
N MET A 133 23.50 0.69 2.50
CA MET A 133 22.39 1.64 2.43
C MET A 133 21.12 0.98 1.85
N TYR A 134 21.25 0.26 0.74
CA TYR A 134 20.11 -0.43 0.12
C TYR A 134 19.58 -1.55 1.01
N THR A 135 20.45 -2.34 1.62
CA THR A 135 20.05 -3.42 2.55
C THR A 135 19.24 -2.84 3.72
N HIS A 136 19.71 -1.74 4.30
CA HIS A 136 19.01 -1.09 5.40
C HIS A 136 17.64 -0.53 4.96
N TYR A 137 17.56 0.06 3.77
CA TYR A 137 16.27 0.50 3.22
C TYR A 137 15.30 -0.67 3.02
N VAL A 138 15.77 -1.79 2.48
CA VAL A 138 14.97 -3.00 2.27
C VAL A 138 14.44 -3.55 3.60
N GLU A 139 15.26 -3.54 4.66
CA GLU A 139 14.84 -3.92 6.03
C GLU A 139 13.72 -3.03 6.56
N THR A 140 13.80 -1.70 6.36
CA THR A 140 12.72 -0.78 6.77
C THR A 140 11.39 -1.07 6.10
N LYS A 141 11.43 -1.65 4.90
CA LYS A 141 10.26 -2.07 4.13
C LYS A 141 9.81 -3.50 4.43
N ARG A 142 10.55 -4.23 5.27
CA ARG A 142 10.33 -5.66 5.55
C ARG A 142 10.42 -6.54 4.31
N TRP A 143 11.26 -6.15 3.35
CA TRP A 143 11.56 -6.95 2.18
C TRP A 143 12.75 -7.86 2.46
N LYS A 144 12.95 -8.89 1.62
CA LYS A 144 14.15 -9.76 1.70
C LYS A 144 15.22 -9.30 0.71
N VAL A 145 16.47 -9.45 1.13
CA VAL A 145 17.65 -9.33 0.27
C VAL A 145 18.27 -10.72 0.11
N GLU A 146 18.48 -11.11 -1.12
CA GLU A 146 19.24 -12.32 -1.46
C GLU A 146 20.44 -11.91 -2.29
N VAL A 147 21.65 -12.12 -1.77
CA VAL A 147 22.90 -11.85 -2.50
C VAL A 147 23.13 -12.97 -3.52
N ILE A 148 23.16 -12.60 -4.80
CA ILE A 148 23.38 -13.52 -5.91
C ILE A 148 24.88 -13.72 -6.13
N ASN A 149 25.64 -12.61 -6.12
CA ASN A 149 27.07 -12.61 -6.33
C ASN A 149 27.72 -11.46 -5.56
N ALA A 150 28.92 -11.66 -5.01
CA ALA A 150 29.70 -10.61 -4.36
C ALA A 150 31.22 -10.87 -4.58
N ASP A 151 31.92 -9.86 -5.09
CA ASP A 151 33.39 -9.83 -5.18
C ASP A 151 33.90 -8.82 -4.14
N GLU A 152 34.28 -9.34 -2.98
CA GLU A 152 34.77 -8.56 -1.85
C GLU A 152 36.27 -8.28 -1.97
N THR A 153 36.68 -7.11 -1.50
CA THR A 153 38.10 -6.76 -1.36
C THR A 153 38.61 -7.10 0.04
N GLY A 154 39.93 -7.34 0.15
CA GLY A 154 40.56 -7.63 1.45
C GLY A 154 40.46 -6.52 2.52
N ILE A 155 39.93 -5.34 2.17
CA ILE A 155 39.76 -4.19 3.03
C ILE A 155 38.29 -3.92 3.40
N GLY A 156 37.39 -4.85 3.09
CA GLY A 156 35.95 -4.72 3.37
C GLY A 156 35.18 -3.90 2.34
N GLY A 157 35.75 -3.62 1.17
CA GLY A 157 35.08 -3.05 0.01
C GLY A 157 34.47 -4.13 -0.88
N MET A 158 33.67 -3.75 -1.88
CA MET A 158 33.09 -4.62 -2.89
C MET A 158 33.46 -4.11 -4.28
N LYS A 159 34.07 -4.95 -5.11
CA LYS A 159 34.27 -4.62 -6.52
C LYS A 159 32.98 -4.72 -7.29
N GLU A 160 32.17 -5.72 -6.95
CA GLU A 160 30.87 -5.98 -7.52
C GLU A 160 29.98 -6.67 -6.47
N VAL A 161 28.72 -6.30 -6.43
CA VAL A 161 27.71 -7.02 -5.68
C VAL A 161 26.40 -7.00 -6.48
N GLU A 162 25.83 -8.19 -6.65
CA GLU A 162 24.52 -8.40 -7.24
C GLU A 162 23.60 -8.99 -6.18
N PHE A 163 22.46 -8.36 -5.97
CA PHE A 163 21.48 -8.86 -5.03
C PHE A 163 20.07 -8.69 -5.56
N MET A 164 19.21 -9.60 -5.17
CA MET A 164 17.79 -9.56 -5.48
C MET A 164 17.02 -9.02 -4.27
N ARG A 165 16.16 -8.03 -4.52
CA ARG A 165 15.13 -7.60 -3.58
C ARG A 165 13.84 -8.33 -3.91
N SER A 166 13.27 -9.03 -2.95
CA SER A 166 11.94 -9.63 -3.04
C SER A 166 11.03 -9.10 -1.95
N GLU A 167 9.76 -8.88 -2.29
CA GLU A 167 8.73 -8.66 -1.27
C GLU A 167 8.37 -10.02 -0.67
N GLU A 168 8.34 -10.11 0.66
CA GLU A 168 7.74 -11.27 1.32
C GLU A 168 6.24 -11.24 1.06
N HIS A 169 5.79 -11.84 -0.02
CA HIS A 169 4.45 -12.36 0.01
C HIS A 169 4.49 -13.57 0.95
N THR A 170 3.88 -13.43 2.10
CA THR A 170 3.67 -14.47 3.09
C THR A 170 3.10 -15.74 2.42
N SER A 171 3.98 -16.55 1.87
CA SER A 171 3.69 -17.89 1.38
C SER A 171 4.32 -18.93 2.31
N GLU A 172 4.21 -18.69 3.61
CA GLU A 172 4.42 -19.74 4.61
C GLU A 172 3.10 -20.00 5.33
N LEU A 173 2.19 -20.65 4.59
CA LEU A 173 1.24 -21.59 5.18
C LEU A 173 1.67 -22.98 4.69
N GLN A 174 2.61 -23.58 5.42
CA GLN A 174 2.71 -25.02 5.50
C GLN A 174 1.58 -25.56 6.36
#